data_effed60ce2c082335994270022a45290
#
_entry.id   effed60ce2c082335994270022a45290
#
_cell.length_a   1.000
_cell.length_b   1.000
_cell.length_c   1.000
_cell.angle_alpha   90.00
_cell.angle_beta   90.00
_cell.angle_gamma   90.00
#
_symmetry.space_group_name_H-M   'P 1'
#
loop_
_entity.id
_entity.type
_entity.pdbx_description
1 polymer ?
#
loop_
_entity_poly.entity_id
_entity_poly.type
_entity_poly.pdbx_seq_one_letter_code
_entity_poly.pdbx_strand_id
1 'polypeptide(L)'
;MNQYDVYLADLNPTIGKEQNGTRPVLVISNNYENLLDVVTIIPITSLKVGRRVYPNELLFQAELEKPSILLCQQIRTISKNRLIKKLTSIENINMQNQIIKILCRRFETI
;
A
#
# COMPACT_ATOMS: atom_id res chain seq x y z
N MET A 1 -15.50 -0.82 1.71
CA MET A 1 -14.04 -0.98 1.67
C MET A 1 -13.70 -2.43 1.43
N ASN A 2 -12.92 -2.67 0.40
CA ASN A 2 -12.51 -4.03 0.00
C ASN A 2 -11.00 -4.14 -0.09
N GLN A 3 -10.50 -5.37 0.05
CA GLN A 3 -9.10 -5.68 -0.25
C GLN A 3 -8.77 -5.20 -1.67
N TYR A 4 -7.59 -4.62 -1.85
CA TYR A 4 -7.07 -4.00 -3.07
C TYR A 4 -7.70 -2.66 -3.45
N ASP A 5 -8.55 -2.09 -2.62
CA ASP A 5 -8.95 -0.69 -2.79
C ASP A 5 -7.78 0.23 -2.46
N VAL A 6 -7.70 1.34 -3.18
CA VAL A 6 -6.70 2.40 -2.92
C VAL A 6 -7.43 3.59 -2.33
N TYR A 7 -6.98 4.02 -1.15
CA TYR A 7 -7.54 5.16 -0.43
C TYR A 7 -6.50 6.26 -0.25
N LEU A 8 -6.96 7.49 -0.21
CA LEU A 8 -6.16 8.58 0.34
C LEU A 8 -6.24 8.49 1.86
N ALA A 9 -5.09 8.57 2.54
CA ALA A 9 -5.02 8.42 4.00
C ALA A 9 -4.04 9.40 4.61
N ASP A 10 -4.30 9.81 5.84
CA ASP A 10 -3.37 10.57 6.67
C ASP A 10 -2.53 9.59 7.50
N LEU A 11 -1.25 9.52 7.22
CA LEU A 11 -0.33 8.59 7.88
C LEU A 11 0.41 9.21 9.08
N ASN A 12 0.22 10.49 9.34
CA ASN A 12 0.84 11.16 10.49
C ASN A 12 0.12 10.81 11.80
N PRO A 13 0.83 10.80 12.95
CA PRO A 13 2.27 11.01 13.09
C PRO A 13 3.10 9.78 12.76
N THR A 14 4.32 10.00 12.28
CA THR A 14 5.30 8.96 11.98
C THR A 14 6.66 9.34 12.54
N ILE A 15 7.60 8.38 12.52
CA ILE A 15 8.95 8.58 13.05
C ILE A 15 9.97 8.19 11.97
N GLY A 16 11.01 9.00 11.82
CA GLY A 16 12.15 8.71 10.97
C GLY A 16 11.79 8.51 9.50
N LYS A 17 12.17 7.37 8.94
CA LYS A 17 11.98 7.06 7.52
C LYS A 17 10.64 6.40 7.20
N GLU A 18 9.73 6.31 8.17
CA GLU A 18 8.37 5.87 7.89
C GLU A 18 7.71 6.81 6.89
N GLN A 19 6.95 6.25 5.96
CA GLN A 19 6.20 7.04 5.00
C GLN A 19 5.17 7.90 5.73
N ASN A 20 5.19 9.21 5.49
CA ASN A 20 4.38 10.18 6.24
C ASN A 20 3.44 10.98 5.32
N GLY A 21 2.64 11.85 5.95
CA GLY A 21 1.76 12.78 5.26
C GLY A 21 0.50 12.12 4.74
N THR A 22 -0.25 12.90 3.94
CA THR A 22 -1.46 12.44 3.26
C THR A 22 -1.05 11.79 1.95
N ARG A 23 -1.32 10.49 1.81
CA ARG A 23 -0.83 9.69 0.69
C ARG A 23 -1.83 8.64 0.27
N PRO A 24 -1.76 8.17 -0.98
CA PRO A 24 -2.45 6.95 -1.37
C PRO A 24 -1.91 5.76 -0.59
N VAL A 25 -2.82 4.87 -0.20
CA VAL A 25 -2.48 3.60 0.45
C VAL A 25 -3.30 2.49 -0.17
N LEU A 26 -2.72 1.30 -0.28
CA LEU A 26 -3.42 0.12 -0.74
C LEU A 26 -3.96 -0.65 0.46
N VAL A 27 -5.25 -0.93 0.49
CA VAL A 27 -5.86 -1.84 1.47
C VAL A 27 -5.46 -3.26 1.11
N ILE A 28 -4.70 -3.92 1.97
CA ILE A 28 -4.23 -5.29 1.72
C ILE A 28 -4.90 -6.33 2.61
N SER A 29 -5.45 -5.92 3.75
CA SER A 29 -6.21 -6.81 4.61
C SER A 29 -7.47 -7.31 3.90
N ASN A 30 -7.84 -8.56 4.17
CA ASN A 30 -9.00 -9.16 3.53
C ASN A 30 -10.32 -8.57 4.05
N ASN A 31 -11.41 -8.90 3.38
CA ASN A 31 -12.70 -8.29 3.69
C ASN A 31 -13.25 -8.66 5.07
N TYR A 32 -12.80 -9.77 5.67
CA TYR A 32 -13.15 -10.12 7.05
C TYR A 32 -12.49 -9.17 8.03
N GLU A 33 -11.19 -8.96 7.91
CA GLU A 33 -10.46 -8.02 8.77
C GLU A 33 -10.96 -6.60 8.57
N ASN A 34 -11.40 -6.26 7.38
CA ASN A 34 -11.91 -4.92 7.07
C ASN A 34 -13.27 -4.62 7.71
N LEU A 35 -13.86 -5.55 8.43
CA LEU A 35 -15.02 -5.30 9.30
C LEU A 35 -14.62 -4.69 10.65
N LEU A 36 -13.34 -4.77 11.02
CA LEU A 36 -12.81 -4.19 12.25
C LEU A 36 -12.63 -2.67 12.11
N ASP A 37 -12.26 -2.01 13.21
CA ASP A 37 -11.99 -0.58 13.21
C ASP A 37 -10.61 -0.21 12.67
N VAL A 38 -9.82 -1.21 12.35
CA VAL A 38 -8.48 -1.06 11.78
C VAL A 38 -8.41 -1.71 10.42
N VAL A 39 -7.40 -1.32 9.65
CA VAL A 39 -7.15 -1.83 8.31
C VAL A 39 -5.65 -1.93 8.09
N THR A 40 -5.20 -2.98 7.42
CA THR A 40 -3.78 -3.11 7.07
C THR A 40 -3.56 -2.57 5.67
N ILE A 41 -2.58 -1.66 5.55
CA ILE A 41 -2.33 -0.94 4.32
C ILE A 41 -0.86 -1.01 3.92
N ILE A 42 -0.62 -0.76 2.64
CA ILE A 42 0.71 -0.57 2.07
C ILE A 42 0.76 0.86 1.55
N PRO A 43 1.69 1.71 2.02
CA PRO A 43 1.84 3.06 1.50
C PRO A 43 2.29 3.06 0.05
N ILE A 44 1.85 4.07 -0.69
CA ILE A 44 2.19 4.28 -2.09
C ILE A 44 2.93 5.61 -2.19
N THR A 45 4.03 5.63 -2.95
CA THR A 45 4.77 6.85 -3.24
C THR A 45 4.94 7.01 -4.75
N SER A 46 5.10 8.25 -5.21
CA SER A 46 5.37 8.52 -6.63
C SER A 46 6.78 8.09 -7.00
N LEU A 47 6.93 7.54 -8.21
CA LEU A 47 8.25 7.27 -8.77
C LEU A 47 8.87 8.58 -9.24
N LYS A 48 9.97 8.98 -8.62
CA LYS A 48 10.74 10.17 -9.01
C LYS A 48 11.88 9.77 -9.94
N VAL A 49 12.30 10.70 -10.79
CA VAL A 49 13.43 10.48 -11.70
C VAL A 49 14.67 10.04 -10.90
N GLY A 50 15.29 8.96 -11.34
CA GLY A 50 16.50 8.40 -10.70
C GLY A 50 16.25 7.56 -9.47
N ARG A 51 15.01 7.42 -9.03
CA ARG A 51 14.71 6.57 -7.86
C ARG A 51 14.79 5.09 -8.23
N ARG A 52 15.52 4.34 -7.43
CA ARG A 52 15.62 2.89 -7.55
C ARG A 52 14.39 2.22 -6.94
N VAL A 53 13.93 1.14 -7.58
CA VAL A 53 12.90 0.25 -7.02
C VAL A 53 13.62 -0.94 -6.38
N TYR A 54 13.40 -1.14 -5.07
CA TYR A 54 14.04 -2.18 -4.29
C TYR A 54 13.22 -3.49 -4.31
N PRO A 55 13.82 -4.65 -3.91
CA PRO A 55 13.13 -5.94 -4.03
C PRO A 55 11.78 -6.06 -3.30
N ASN A 56 11.59 -5.33 -2.20
CA ASN A 56 10.34 -5.33 -1.44
C ASN A 56 9.41 -4.20 -1.87
N GLU A 57 9.64 -3.64 -3.03
CA GLU A 57 8.82 -2.60 -3.64
C GLU A 57 8.30 -3.06 -4.98
N LEU A 58 7.16 -2.53 -5.39
CA LEU A 58 6.55 -2.90 -6.66
C LEU A 58 6.14 -1.65 -7.42
N LEU A 59 6.69 -1.52 -8.64
CA LEU A 59 6.32 -0.46 -9.56
C LEU A 59 4.95 -0.76 -10.18
N PHE A 60 4.06 0.22 -10.20
CA PHE A 60 2.79 0.11 -10.92
C PHE A 60 2.30 1.47 -11.38
N GLN A 61 1.42 1.48 -12.36
CA GLN A 61 0.88 2.74 -12.89
C GLN A 61 -0.61 2.66 -13.21
N ALA A 62 -1.10 1.52 -13.62
CA ALA A 62 -2.37 1.36 -14.35
C ALA A 62 -3.58 2.05 -13.71
N GLU A 63 -3.65 2.10 -12.39
CA GLU A 63 -4.81 2.60 -11.65
C GLU A 63 -4.61 4.00 -11.08
N LEU A 64 -3.43 4.61 -11.29
CA LEU A 64 -3.11 5.95 -10.83
C LEU A 64 -2.58 6.79 -11.99
N GLU A 65 -2.70 8.12 -11.88
CA GLU A 65 -2.27 9.03 -12.95
C GLU A 65 -0.77 9.02 -13.20
N LYS A 66 0.02 8.67 -12.18
CA LYS A 66 1.48 8.71 -12.24
C LYS A 66 2.07 7.35 -11.94
N PRO A 67 3.25 7.04 -12.53
CA PRO A 67 4.00 5.88 -12.08
C PRO A 67 4.24 5.94 -10.57
N SER A 68 3.97 4.84 -9.89
CA SER A 68 3.95 4.78 -8.43
C SER A 68 4.64 3.53 -7.94
N ILE A 69 5.03 3.55 -6.68
CA ILE A 69 5.70 2.43 -6.02
C ILE A 69 4.90 2.03 -4.80
N LEU A 70 4.57 0.75 -4.71
CA LEU A 70 4.03 0.13 -3.49
C LEU A 70 5.20 -0.18 -2.55
N LEU A 71 5.18 0.43 -1.37
CA LEU A 71 6.22 0.25 -0.36
C LEU A 71 5.85 -0.92 0.54
N CYS A 72 5.97 -2.15 0.03
CA CYS A 72 5.52 -3.35 0.75
C CYS A 72 6.28 -3.54 2.07
N GLN A 73 7.53 -3.06 2.16
CA GLN A 73 8.31 -3.11 3.40
C GLN A 73 7.75 -2.21 4.50
N GLN A 74 6.88 -1.27 4.14
CA GLN A 74 6.25 -0.35 5.09
C GLN A 74 4.78 -0.69 5.38
N ILE A 75 4.41 -1.94 5.16
CA ILE A 75 3.08 -2.44 5.52
C ILE A 75 2.79 -2.14 6.99
N ARG A 76 1.60 -1.61 7.28
CA ARG A 76 1.20 -1.29 8.66
C ARG A 76 -0.30 -1.34 8.81
N THR A 77 -0.74 -1.53 10.04
CA THR A 77 -2.16 -1.47 10.42
C THR A 77 -2.47 -0.10 10.98
N ILE A 78 -3.50 0.52 10.46
CA ILE A 78 -3.94 1.87 10.85
C ILE A 78 -5.41 1.88 11.25
N SER A 79 -5.81 2.90 12.01
CA SER A 79 -7.22 3.16 12.26
C SER A 79 -7.92 3.55 10.95
N LYS A 80 -9.13 3.04 10.74
CA LYS A 80 -9.95 3.45 9.60
C LYS A 80 -10.21 4.95 9.55
N ASN A 81 -10.15 5.63 10.72
CA ASN A 81 -10.33 7.07 10.79
C ASN A 81 -9.26 7.86 10.03
N ARG A 82 -8.15 7.21 9.69
CA ARG A 82 -7.10 7.83 8.86
C ARG A 82 -7.44 7.84 7.37
N LEU A 83 -8.40 7.04 6.94
CA LEU A 83 -8.82 6.98 5.54
C LEU A 83 -9.72 8.17 5.22
N ILE A 84 -9.41 8.87 4.13
CA ILE A 84 -10.10 10.10 3.73
C ILE A 84 -11.12 9.80 2.63
N LYS A 85 -10.68 9.19 1.53
CA LYS A 85 -11.56 8.84 0.41
C LYS A 85 -10.96 7.74 -0.45
N LYS A 86 -11.83 6.97 -1.09
CA LYS A 86 -11.41 5.97 -2.07
C LYS A 86 -10.97 6.65 -3.36
N LEU A 87 -9.82 6.24 -3.89
CA LEU A 87 -9.28 6.75 -5.16
C LEU A 87 -9.55 5.79 -6.32
N THR A 88 -9.26 4.50 -6.13
CA THR A 88 -9.38 3.46 -7.16
C THR A 88 -9.28 2.08 -6.52
N SER A 89 -9.14 1.05 -7.35
CA SER A 89 -8.89 -0.34 -6.91
C SER A 89 -7.89 -0.98 -7.86
N ILE A 90 -7.07 -1.89 -7.34
CA ILE A 90 -6.21 -2.72 -8.19
C ILE A 90 -6.97 -4.00 -8.52
N GLU A 91 -7.48 -4.10 -9.76
CA GLU A 91 -8.30 -5.22 -10.20
C GLU A 91 -7.49 -6.29 -10.96
N ASN A 92 -6.29 -5.96 -11.41
CA ASN A 92 -5.44 -6.87 -12.16
C ASN A 92 -4.94 -8.01 -11.27
N ILE A 93 -5.35 -9.24 -11.59
CA ILE A 93 -5.03 -10.42 -10.78
C ILE A 93 -3.54 -10.69 -10.73
N ASN A 94 -2.82 -10.48 -11.83
CA ASN A 94 -1.37 -10.67 -11.84
C ASN A 94 -0.67 -9.71 -10.88
N MET A 95 -1.11 -8.46 -10.84
CA MET A 95 -0.59 -7.47 -9.88
C MET A 95 -0.90 -7.87 -8.45
N GLN A 96 -2.13 -8.30 -8.17
CA GLN A 96 -2.52 -8.78 -6.84
C GLN A 96 -1.63 -9.94 -6.39
N ASN A 97 -1.38 -10.90 -7.27
CA ASN A 97 -0.54 -12.05 -6.97
C ASN A 97 0.91 -11.64 -6.72
N GLN A 98 1.44 -10.67 -7.46
CA GLN A 98 2.80 -10.15 -7.23
C GLN A 98 2.93 -9.49 -5.86
N ILE A 99 1.92 -8.73 -5.45
CA ILE A 99 1.90 -8.08 -4.14
C ILE A 99 1.97 -9.12 -3.02
N ILE A 100 1.10 -10.13 -3.08
CA ILE A 100 1.07 -11.19 -2.07
C ILE A 100 2.40 -11.95 -2.03
N LYS A 101 2.99 -12.22 -3.19
CA LYS A 101 4.28 -12.91 -3.27
C LYS A 101 5.39 -12.11 -2.59
N ILE A 102 5.44 -10.80 -2.80
CA ILE A 102 6.41 -9.93 -2.13
C ILE A 102 6.20 -9.95 -0.62
N LEU A 103 4.95 -9.85 -0.15
CA LEU A 103 4.63 -9.87 1.27
C LEU A 103 5.05 -11.19 1.92
N CYS A 104 4.82 -12.32 1.25
CA CYS A 104 5.24 -13.63 1.75
C CYS A 104 6.76 -13.73 1.85
N ARG A 105 7.49 -13.26 0.85
CA ARG A 105 8.96 -13.32 0.85
C ARG A 105 9.61 -12.48 1.94
N ARG A 106 8.95 -11.43 2.40
CA ARG A 106 9.50 -10.56 3.45
C ARG A 106 9.85 -11.31 4.72
N PHE A 107 9.20 -12.42 4.99
CA PHE A 107 9.33 -13.16 6.23
C PHE A 107 10.00 -14.52 6.04
N GLU A 108 10.55 -14.78 4.88
CA GLU A 108 11.32 -16.00 4.63
C GLU A 108 12.67 -15.91 5.34
N THR A 109 13.08 -17.04 5.90
CA THR A 109 14.42 -17.20 6.48
C THR A 109 15.41 -17.44 5.34
N ILE A 110 16.43 -16.62 5.30
CA ILE A 110 17.48 -16.71 4.28
C ILE A 110 18.67 -17.49 4.83
#